data_4ab20754f3ab8b2ec50cf5983de683a7
#
_entry.id   4ab20754f3ab8b2ec50cf5983de683a7
#
_cell.length_a   1.000
_cell.length_b   1.000
_cell.length_c   1.000
_cell.angle_alpha   90.00
_cell.angle_beta   90.00
_cell.angle_gamma   90.00
#
_symmetry.space_group_name_H-M   'P 1'
#
loop_
_entity.id
_entity.type
_entity.pdbx_description
1 polymer ?
#
loop_
_entity_poly.entity_id
_entity_poly.type
_entity_poly.pdbx_seq_one_letter_code
_entity_poly.pdbx_strand_id
1 'polypeptide(L)'
;MRRSLCLLAAMSVFAGVSRAAEKSWRPAEKWRGFNLLGMFQKSWGTPGFHEREFKAIHELGFNFVRLPMDYRLWIKNGDWDEIDEERVKLIDQAVAWGKQYNIHVQLCFHRAPGYTVAKPAEERDLFTDPEAQRVCCKHWAFFAKRYKGIPNEAMSFNLFNEPDDRPDELYTKVCERLIEAIHREDPDRFIIADGLKWGGKPCVGLFKYKGLVGQAMRGYQPFGLTHYMASWVNTPKADPQWPPLPSVSPLYGPTKKPWDVPFTVERAPAGKWTLQLGKISTLAHFVVEADGVKVADRVYEPGFKPGWTNVVYEERWRCHQGVTLDPLTFTLPKAADRLTIQITEGDWAEALKLSVRDGERMAFMPFTSSWGETNATFRFTGWDAAVPGFSSPNTESGEAYLTRTMLDPWKPARDAGVFTMVGEFGSHNKTPHPIVLAWLKDLLITLKKEDIPWALWNFNGSFGVADSNRADVTYEPYEGFKLDRKMLTILQAN
;
A
#
# COMPACT_ATOMS: atom_id res chain seq x y z
N MET A 1 54.84 73.97 7.52
CA MET A 1 53.89 73.31 6.62
C MET A 1 53.47 72.01 7.31
N ARG A 2 52.32 72.04 7.98
CA ARG A 2 51.66 70.87 8.61
C ARG A 2 50.47 70.42 7.74
N ARG A 3 50.53 69.20 7.22
CA ARG A 3 49.43 68.59 6.53
C ARG A 3 48.64 67.78 7.53
N SER A 4 47.37 68.18 7.74
CA SER A 4 46.38 67.39 8.49
C SER A 4 45.81 66.27 7.62
N LEU A 5 45.88 65.00 8.06
CA LEU A 5 45.18 63.90 7.51
C LEU A 5 43.82 63.82 8.22
N CYS A 6 42.71 63.92 7.45
CA CYS A 6 41.38 63.56 7.91
C CYS A 6 41.18 62.06 7.67
N LEU A 7 41.01 61.28 8.73
CA LEU A 7 40.48 59.91 8.65
C LEU A 7 38.96 59.96 8.58
N LEU A 8 38.37 59.49 7.46
CA LEU A 8 36.95 59.15 7.37
C LEU A 8 36.78 57.73 7.91
N ALA A 9 36.08 57.57 9.03
CA ALA A 9 35.63 56.31 9.52
C ALA A 9 34.30 55.94 8.78
N ALA A 10 34.34 54.92 7.93
CA ALA A 10 33.16 54.34 7.34
C ALA A 10 32.51 53.40 8.36
N MET A 11 31.40 53.77 8.96
CA MET A 11 30.52 52.88 9.74
C MET A 11 29.74 51.96 8.78
N SER A 12 30.16 50.71 8.70
CA SER A 12 29.39 49.65 8.04
C SER A 12 28.22 49.24 8.93
N VAL A 13 27.01 49.66 8.58
CA VAL A 13 25.80 49.21 9.21
C VAL A 13 25.53 47.79 8.65
N PHE A 14 25.87 46.75 9.39
CA PHE A 14 25.39 45.41 9.15
C PHE A 14 23.91 45.38 9.55
N ALA A 15 23.00 45.51 8.57
CA ALA A 15 21.61 45.17 8.74
C ALA A 15 21.55 43.65 8.92
N GLY A 16 21.42 43.18 10.14
CA GLY A 16 21.12 41.79 10.45
C GLY A 16 19.72 41.47 9.91
N VAL A 17 19.67 40.78 8.78
CA VAL A 17 18.43 40.13 8.33
C VAL A 17 18.13 39.03 9.34
N SER A 18 17.27 39.38 10.30
CA SER A 18 16.65 38.36 11.18
C SER A 18 15.88 37.41 10.27
N ARG A 19 16.45 36.24 10.02
CA ARG A 19 15.76 35.13 9.39
C ARG A 19 14.63 34.75 10.35
N ALA A 20 13.39 35.10 10.04
CA ALA A 20 12.24 34.61 10.80
C ALA A 20 12.40 33.07 10.92
N ALA A 21 12.35 32.56 12.16
CA ALA A 21 12.43 31.12 12.38
C ALA A 21 11.37 30.46 11.51
N GLU A 22 11.78 29.51 10.68
CA GLU A 22 10.84 28.73 9.87
C GLU A 22 9.85 28.08 10.82
N LYS A 23 8.55 28.39 10.63
CA LYS A 23 7.48 27.78 11.42
C LYS A 23 7.55 26.27 11.24
N SER A 24 7.57 25.54 12.34
CA SER A 24 7.64 24.08 12.33
C SER A 24 6.77 23.51 13.43
N TRP A 25 6.02 22.47 13.09
CA TRP A 25 5.21 21.71 14.02
C TRP A 25 5.33 20.20 13.77
N ARG A 26 5.27 19.42 14.83
CA ARG A 26 5.22 17.96 14.82
C ARG A 26 4.33 17.49 15.98
N PRO A 27 3.57 16.41 15.81
CA PRO A 27 2.83 15.85 16.93
C PRO A 27 3.81 15.42 18.04
N ALA A 28 3.47 15.79 19.29
CA ALA A 28 4.24 15.39 20.47
C ALA A 28 4.11 13.89 20.75
N GLU A 29 2.94 13.31 20.41
CA GLU A 29 2.67 11.89 20.51
C GLU A 29 2.42 11.31 19.11
N LYS A 30 2.84 10.07 18.90
CA LYS A 30 2.61 9.34 17.66
C LYS A 30 1.11 9.12 17.45
N TRP A 31 0.61 9.55 16.31
CA TRP A 31 -0.77 9.29 15.92
C TRP A 31 -1.00 7.81 15.60
N ARG A 32 -1.96 7.21 16.27
CA ARG A 32 -2.44 5.85 16.03
C ARG A 32 -3.94 5.86 16.09
N GLY A 33 -4.60 5.45 15.02
CA GLY A 33 -6.05 5.51 15.00
C GLY A 33 -6.71 5.01 13.73
N PHE A 34 -7.80 5.66 13.34
CA PHE A 34 -8.72 5.10 12.37
C PHE A 34 -9.29 6.15 11.42
N ASN A 35 -9.73 5.69 10.26
CA ASN A 35 -10.62 6.45 9.39
C ASN A 35 -12.07 6.22 9.84
N LEU A 36 -12.86 7.29 9.96
CA LEU A 36 -14.30 7.26 10.24
C LEU A 36 -15.09 7.70 9.02
N LEU A 37 -16.01 6.87 8.54
CA LEU A 37 -16.65 7.01 7.23
C LEU A 37 -18.02 7.69 7.27
N GLY A 38 -18.37 8.40 8.33
CA GLY A 38 -19.69 9.00 8.52
C GLY A 38 -20.13 10.00 7.43
N MET A 39 -19.18 10.62 6.72
CA MET A 39 -19.45 11.52 5.58
C MET A 39 -18.64 11.14 4.32
N PHE A 40 -18.32 9.87 4.19
CA PHE A 40 -17.45 9.36 3.13
C PHE A 40 -18.07 9.46 1.73
N GLN A 41 -19.35 9.17 1.58
CA GLN A 41 -20.00 9.09 0.29
C GLN A 41 -21.48 9.48 0.36
N LYS A 42 -21.91 10.37 -0.55
CA LYS A 42 -23.28 10.87 -0.63
C LYS A 42 -24.35 9.76 -0.77
N SER A 43 -24.03 8.64 -1.41
CA SER A 43 -24.95 7.52 -1.63
C SER A 43 -25.14 6.60 -0.42
N TRP A 44 -24.42 6.81 0.70
CA TRP A 44 -24.45 5.89 1.86
C TRP A 44 -25.52 6.22 2.91
N GLY A 45 -26.55 6.95 2.54
CA GLY A 45 -27.67 7.25 3.42
C GLY A 45 -27.50 8.52 4.24
N THR A 46 -27.91 8.49 5.51
CA THR A 46 -27.83 9.70 6.37
C THR A 46 -26.38 9.93 6.78
N PRO A 47 -25.79 11.09 6.40
CA PRO A 47 -24.43 11.42 6.80
C PRO A 47 -24.36 11.76 8.28
N GLY A 48 -23.19 11.51 8.90
CA GLY A 48 -22.87 11.91 10.27
C GLY A 48 -21.88 10.97 10.92
N PHE A 49 -21.19 11.45 11.93
CA PHE A 49 -20.31 10.70 12.79
C PHE A 49 -21.05 10.35 14.08
N HIS A 50 -20.53 9.41 14.86
CA HIS A 50 -21.18 8.96 16.09
C HIS A 50 -20.23 9.09 17.29
N GLU A 51 -20.71 9.72 18.37
CA GLU A 51 -19.94 9.89 19.62
C GLU A 51 -19.35 8.57 20.14
N ARG A 52 -20.13 7.49 20.06
CA ARG A 52 -19.68 6.15 20.51
C ARG A 52 -18.40 5.68 19.82
N GLU A 53 -18.12 6.11 18.58
CA GLU A 53 -16.88 5.77 17.87
C GLU A 53 -15.68 6.45 18.52
N PHE A 54 -15.80 7.75 18.83
CA PHE A 54 -14.75 8.53 19.51
C PHE A 54 -14.50 8.00 20.91
N LYS A 55 -15.58 7.73 21.67
CA LYS A 55 -15.49 7.12 23.01
C LYS A 55 -14.76 5.79 22.94
N ALA A 56 -15.19 4.87 22.09
CA ALA A 56 -14.56 3.56 21.94
C ALA A 56 -13.08 3.65 21.52
N ILE A 57 -12.75 4.50 20.55
CA ILE A 57 -11.37 4.72 20.08
C ILE A 57 -10.48 5.21 21.23
N HIS A 58 -10.95 6.18 22.03
CA HIS A 58 -10.24 6.67 23.21
C HIS A 58 -10.02 5.57 24.26
N GLU A 59 -11.10 4.86 24.65
CA GLU A 59 -11.05 3.80 25.67
C GLU A 59 -10.16 2.62 25.26
N LEU A 60 -10.05 2.36 23.94
CA LEU A 60 -9.15 1.37 23.38
C LEU A 60 -7.70 1.85 23.28
N GLY A 61 -7.39 3.10 23.68
CA GLY A 61 -6.03 3.64 23.77
C GLY A 61 -5.48 4.22 22.47
N PHE A 62 -6.35 4.69 21.56
CA PHE A 62 -5.97 5.37 20.33
C PHE A 62 -6.26 6.86 20.41
N ASN A 63 -5.51 7.67 19.64
CA ASN A 63 -5.49 9.13 19.78
C ASN A 63 -5.73 9.90 18.47
N PHE A 64 -6.15 9.21 17.40
CA PHE A 64 -6.26 9.83 16.09
C PHE A 64 -7.47 9.33 15.31
N VAL A 65 -8.16 10.26 14.63
CA VAL A 65 -9.14 9.94 13.59
C VAL A 65 -8.92 10.79 12.35
N ARG A 66 -8.98 10.16 11.18
CA ARG A 66 -9.11 10.83 9.88
C ARG A 66 -10.57 10.74 9.44
N LEU A 67 -11.11 11.85 8.97
CA LEU A 67 -12.48 11.97 8.49
C LEU A 67 -12.47 12.16 6.97
N PRO A 68 -12.46 11.07 6.18
CA PRO A 68 -12.56 11.16 4.72
C PRO A 68 -13.99 11.53 4.34
N MET A 69 -14.16 12.67 3.67
CA MET A 69 -15.47 13.25 3.42
C MET A 69 -15.70 13.59 1.94
N ASP A 70 -16.95 13.50 1.52
CA ASP A 70 -17.44 13.89 0.20
C ASP A 70 -17.99 15.33 0.26
N TYR A 71 -17.36 16.28 -0.46
CA TYR A 71 -17.74 17.69 -0.42
C TYR A 71 -19.21 17.94 -0.80
N ARG A 72 -19.81 17.06 -1.59
CA ARG A 72 -21.21 17.17 -2.02
C ARG A 72 -22.22 17.01 -0.86
N LEU A 73 -21.73 16.62 0.33
CA LEU A 73 -22.53 16.48 1.55
C LEU A 73 -22.70 17.80 2.32
N TRP A 74 -21.87 18.82 2.04
CA TRP A 74 -21.97 20.13 2.70
C TRP A 74 -22.18 21.31 1.74
N ILE A 75 -22.65 21.03 0.52
CA ILE A 75 -23.12 22.06 -0.41
C ILE A 75 -24.63 21.93 -0.63
N LYS A 76 -25.31 23.05 -0.89
CA LYS A 76 -26.75 23.05 -1.17
C LYS A 76 -27.04 22.84 -2.66
N ASN A 77 -27.96 21.94 -2.95
CA ASN A 77 -28.49 21.70 -4.30
C ASN A 77 -27.45 21.46 -5.40
N GLY A 78 -26.22 21.04 -5.01
CA GLY A 78 -25.10 20.83 -5.93
C GLY A 78 -24.39 22.13 -6.33
N ASP A 79 -24.76 23.26 -5.75
CA ASP A 79 -24.06 24.54 -5.97
C ASP A 79 -22.74 24.54 -5.19
N TRP A 80 -21.64 24.62 -5.93
CA TRP A 80 -20.28 24.59 -5.39
C TRP A 80 -19.97 25.81 -4.49
N ASP A 81 -20.69 26.90 -4.66
CA ASP A 81 -20.49 28.15 -3.92
C ASP A 81 -21.40 28.31 -2.69
N GLU A 82 -22.41 27.45 -2.55
CA GLU A 82 -23.36 27.53 -1.44
C GLU A 82 -23.11 26.46 -0.39
N ILE A 83 -22.50 26.85 0.74
CA ILE A 83 -22.25 25.94 1.88
C ILE A 83 -23.54 25.71 2.67
N ASP A 84 -23.85 24.46 2.99
CA ASP A 84 -24.93 24.04 3.87
C ASP A 84 -24.43 24.01 5.33
N GLU A 85 -24.64 25.08 6.05
CA GLU A 85 -24.24 25.25 7.45
C GLU A 85 -24.81 24.14 8.37
N GLU A 86 -26.03 23.65 8.10
CA GLU A 86 -26.64 22.58 8.89
C GLU A 86 -25.88 21.25 8.70
N ARG A 87 -25.40 21.01 7.50
CA ARG A 87 -24.55 19.82 7.22
C ARG A 87 -23.15 19.94 7.81
N VAL A 88 -22.60 21.15 7.81
CA VAL A 88 -21.29 21.40 8.44
C VAL A 88 -21.32 21.15 9.95
N LYS A 89 -22.46 21.38 10.63
CA LYS A 89 -22.61 21.05 12.06
C LYS A 89 -22.31 19.58 12.41
N LEU A 90 -22.48 18.65 11.45
CA LEU A 90 -22.10 17.24 11.66
C LEU A 90 -20.57 17.08 11.79
N ILE A 91 -19.80 17.92 11.09
CA ILE A 91 -18.35 17.98 11.21
C ILE A 91 -17.95 18.66 12.51
N ASP A 92 -18.63 19.75 12.89
CA ASP A 92 -18.42 20.43 14.17
C ASP A 92 -18.59 19.49 15.35
N GLN A 93 -19.60 18.61 15.30
CA GLN A 93 -19.83 17.59 16.33
C GLN A 93 -18.67 16.62 16.42
N ALA A 94 -18.15 16.13 15.30
CA ALA A 94 -16.99 15.25 15.28
C ALA A 94 -15.73 15.92 15.88
N VAL A 95 -15.53 17.20 15.55
CA VAL A 95 -14.44 18.03 16.12
C VAL A 95 -14.64 18.20 17.64
N ALA A 96 -15.86 18.44 18.09
CA ALA A 96 -16.17 18.56 19.52
C ALA A 96 -15.91 17.24 20.28
N TRP A 97 -16.29 16.09 19.72
CA TRP A 97 -16.00 14.78 20.31
C TRP A 97 -14.49 14.49 20.30
N GLY A 98 -13.75 14.88 19.25
CA GLY A 98 -12.30 14.80 19.25
C GLY A 98 -11.69 15.52 20.45
N LYS A 99 -12.13 16.76 20.73
CA LYS A 99 -11.71 17.51 21.90
C LYS A 99 -12.14 16.84 23.23
N GLN A 100 -13.37 16.35 23.30
CA GLN A 100 -13.94 15.70 24.51
C GLN A 100 -13.15 14.45 24.89
N TYR A 101 -12.75 13.64 23.91
CA TYR A 101 -12.07 12.38 24.11
C TYR A 101 -10.55 12.45 23.87
N ASN A 102 -9.98 13.67 23.77
CA ASN A 102 -8.55 13.87 23.50
C ASN A 102 -8.04 13.09 22.28
N ILE A 103 -8.78 13.15 21.19
CA ILE A 103 -8.47 12.51 19.91
C ILE A 103 -8.15 13.61 18.89
N HIS A 104 -7.02 13.51 18.20
CA HIS A 104 -6.70 14.36 17.08
C HIS A 104 -7.65 14.09 15.91
N VAL A 105 -8.25 15.13 15.36
CA VAL A 105 -9.17 15.06 14.22
C VAL A 105 -8.50 15.60 12.97
N GLN A 106 -8.36 14.76 11.94
CA GLN A 106 -7.87 15.16 10.63
C GLN A 106 -9.01 15.22 9.62
N LEU A 107 -9.34 16.42 9.13
CA LEU A 107 -10.31 16.59 8.05
C LEU A 107 -9.68 16.23 6.72
N CYS A 108 -10.37 15.45 5.88
CA CYS A 108 -9.89 15.09 4.56
C CYS A 108 -11.01 15.20 3.51
N PHE A 109 -10.70 15.82 2.38
CA PHE A 109 -11.59 15.73 1.22
C PHE A 109 -11.33 14.44 0.48
N HIS A 110 -12.09 13.38 0.80
CA HIS A 110 -11.98 12.12 0.05
C HIS A 110 -12.47 12.30 -1.39
N ARG A 111 -13.53 13.06 -1.54
CA ARG A 111 -13.96 13.66 -2.79
C ARG A 111 -13.85 15.17 -2.65
N ALA A 112 -12.97 15.78 -3.41
CA ALA A 112 -12.77 17.22 -3.48
C ALA A 112 -13.50 17.81 -4.70
N PRO A 113 -13.83 19.10 -4.70
CA PRO A 113 -14.25 19.76 -5.93
C PRO A 113 -13.23 19.55 -7.05
N GLY A 114 -13.63 18.83 -8.09
CA GLY A 114 -12.79 18.52 -9.25
C GLY A 114 -11.86 17.31 -9.13
N TYR A 115 -11.87 16.56 -8.02
CA TYR A 115 -11.07 15.36 -7.92
C TYR A 115 -11.66 14.28 -7.01
N THR A 116 -11.59 13.04 -7.47
CA THR A 116 -11.84 11.85 -6.66
C THR A 116 -11.17 10.63 -7.29
N VAL A 117 -10.68 9.71 -6.46
CA VAL A 117 -10.26 8.38 -6.89
C VAL A 117 -11.45 7.45 -7.15
N ALA A 118 -12.58 7.70 -6.47
CA ALA A 118 -13.79 6.89 -6.59
C ALA A 118 -14.61 7.26 -7.83
N LYS A 119 -15.41 6.30 -8.31
CA LYS A 119 -16.39 6.56 -9.38
C LYS A 119 -17.73 7.08 -8.82
N PRO A 120 -18.49 7.85 -9.59
CA PRO A 120 -18.09 8.47 -10.87
C PRO A 120 -17.00 9.54 -10.67
N ALA A 121 -16.18 9.78 -11.70
CA ALA A 121 -15.23 10.90 -11.70
C ALA A 121 -15.95 12.24 -11.58
N GLU A 122 -15.23 13.28 -11.16
CA GLU A 122 -15.72 14.65 -11.21
C GLU A 122 -15.82 15.13 -12.67
N GLU A 123 -16.77 16.03 -12.96
CA GLU A 123 -16.97 16.59 -14.31
C GLU A 123 -15.82 17.52 -14.72
N ARG A 124 -15.19 18.18 -13.75
CA ARG A 124 -14.05 19.08 -13.92
C ARG A 124 -12.81 18.48 -13.27
N ASP A 125 -11.65 18.75 -13.81
CA ASP A 125 -10.38 18.24 -13.27
C ASP A 125 -9.68 19.30 -12.41
N LEU A 126 -9.54 19.04 -11.11
CA LEU A 126 -8.86 19.91 -10.14
C LEU A 126 -7.46 20.33 -10.60
N PHE A 127 -6.76 19.51 -11.38
CA PHE A 127 -5.40 19.80 -11.80
C PHE A 127 -5.31 20.79 -12.96
N THR A 128 -6.35 20.90 -13.77
CA THR A 128 -6.34 21.70 -15.00
C THR A 128 -7.42 22.75 -15.08
N ASP A 129 -8.51 22.59 -14.33
CA ASP A 129 -9.66 23.52 -14.38
C ASP A 129 -9.53 24.62 -13.30
N PRO A 130 -9.42 25.91 -13.70
CA PRO A 130 -9.29 27.02 -12.75
C PRO A 130 -10.48 27.16 -11.80
N GLU A 131 -11.69 26.82 -12.25
CA GLU A 131 -12.90 26.91 -11.43
C GLU A 131 -12.92 25.83 -10.34
N ALA A 132 -12.56 24.57 -10.68
CA ALA A 132 -12.40 23.52 -9.68
C ALA A 132 -11.36 23.90 -8.62
N GLN A 133 -10.23 24.49 -9.03
CA GLN A 133 -9.21 24.99 -8.11
C GLN A 133 -9.74 26.12 -7.23
N ARG A 134 -10.46 27.09 -7.80
CA ARG A 134 -11.07 28.21 -7.05
C ARG A 134 -12.00 27.68 -5.95
N VAL A 135 -12.89 26.76 -6.33
CA VAL A 135 -13.89 26.20 -5.41
C VAL A 135 -13.23 25.37 -4.33
N CYS A 136 -12.26 24.51 -4.68
CA CYS A 136 -11.53 23.72 -3.69
C CYS A 136 -10.78 24.61 -2.68
N CYS A 137 -10.14 25.69 -3.15
CA CYS A 137 -9.55 26.72 -2.29
C CYS A 137 -10.59 27.40 -1.38
N LYS A 138 -11.76 27.75 -1.91
CA LYS A 138 -12.86 28.36 -1.14
C LYS A 138 -13.32 27.44 0.00
N HIS A 139 -13.51 26.16 -0.28
CA HIS A 139 -13.93 25.21 0.75
C HIS A 139 -12.85 25.04 1.83
N TRP A 140 -11.58 24.95 1.47
CA TRP A 140 -10.50 24.88 2.46
C TRP A 140 -10.37 26.17 3.28
N ALA A 141 -10.48 27.35 2.66
CA ALA A 141 -10.50 28.63 3.36
C ALA A 141 -11.67 28.72 4.35
N PHE A 142 -12.85 28.21 3.95
CA PHE A 142 -14.02 28.13 4.84
C PHE A 142 -13.73 27.29 6.10
N PHE A 143 -13.19 26.07 5.95
CA PHE A 143 -12.86 25.24 7.10
C PHE A 143 -11.69 25.81 7.92
N ALA A 144 -10.68 26.40 7.28
CA ALA A 144 -9.58 27.06 7.97
C ALA A 144 -10.06 28.22 8.84
N LYS A 145 -10.96 29.06 8.31
CA LYS A 145 -11.57 30.16 9.06
C LYS A 145 -12.46 29.64 10.20
N ARG A 146 -13.27 28.58 9.95
CA ARG A 146 -14.20 28.00 10.93
C ARG A 146 -13.47 27.41 12.13
N TYR A 147 -12.36 26.72 11.92
CA TYR A 147 -11.62 26.02 12.96
C TYR A 147 -10.35 26.76 13.39
N LYS A 148 -10.22 28.04 13.02
CA LYS A 148 -9.13 28.90 13.48
C LYS A 148 -9.09 28.94 15.01
N GLY A 149 -7.88 28.76 15.57
CA GLY A 149 -7.68 28.75 17.02
C GLY A 149 -7.78 27.37 17.68
N ILE A 150 -8.21 26.33 16.96
CA ILE A 150 -8.02 24.95 17.42
C ILE A 150 -6.55 24.60 17.20
N PRO A 151 -5.79 24.17 18.23
CA PRO A 151 -4.35 23.92 18.11
C PRO A 151 -4.06 22.70 17.21
N ASN A 152 -2.86 22.65 16.64
CA ASN A 152 -2.43 21.55 15.77
C ASN A 152 -2.36 20.19 16.49
N GLU A 153 -2.24 20.17 17.81
CA GLU A 153 -2.33 18.98 18.65
C GLU A 153 -3.72 18.30 18.55
N ALA A 154 -4.75 19.09 18.29
CA ALA A 154 -6.13 18.61 18.22
C ALA A 154 -6.65 18.46 16.79
N MET A 155 -6.08 19.18 15.81
CA MET A 155 -6.60 19.19 14.44
C MET A 155 -5.53 19.42 13.37
N SER A 156 -5.66 18.68 12.27
CA SER A 156 -4.94 18.92 11.01
C SER A 156 -5.86 18.79 9.79
N PHE A 157 -5.37 19.24 8.63
CA PHE A 157 -6.11 19.12 7.37
C PHE A 157 -5.35 18.21 6.39
N ASN A 158 -6.05 17.32 5.73
CA ASN A 158 -5.53 16.50 4.65
C ASN A 158 -6.18 16.94 3.33
N LEU A 159 -5.40 17.53 2.44
CA LEU A 159 -5.88 18.33 1.31
C LEU A 159 -6.91 17.62 0.43
N PHE A 160 -6.56 16.47 -0.10
CA PHE A 160 -7.48 15.57 -0.81
C PHE A 160 -6.87 14.18 -0.97
N ASN A 161 -7.73 13.20 -1.17
CA ASN A 161 -7.40 11.80 -1.11
C ASN A 161 -6.73 11.28 -2.38
N GLU A 162 -5.62 10.55 -2.23
CA GLU A 162 -5.04 9.63 -3.22
C GLU A 162 -4.89 10.21 -4.64
N PRO A 163 -4.08 11.26 -4.86
CA PRO A 163 -3.78 11.73 -6.21
C PRO A 163 -3.18 10.60 -7.06
N ASP A 164 -3.64 10.48 -8.30
CA ASP A 164 -3.15 9.51 -9.26
C ASP A 164 -1.69 9.78 -9.68
N ASP A 165 -1.18 9.11 -10.71
CA ASP A 165 0.20 9.29 -11.18
C ASP A 165 0.32 10.55 -12.07
N ARG A 166 0.10 11.72 -11.47
CA ARG A 166 0.25 13.03 -12.12
C ARG A 166 1.71 13.50 -12.11
N PRO A 167 2.11 14.41 -13.03
CA PRO A 167 3.39 15.10 -12.92
C PRO A 167 3.53 15.84 -11.58
N ASP A 168 4.68 15.70 -10.95
CA ASP A 168 4.99 16.30 -9.64
C ASP A 168 4.75 17.81 -9.64
N GLU A 169 5.19 18.53 -10.68
CA GLU A 169 4.98 19.98 -10.80
C GLU A 169 3.50 20.37 -10.84
N LEU A 170 2.66 19.59 -11.52
CA LEU A 170 1.24 19.88 -11.63
C LEU A 170 0.56 19.71 -10.28
N TYR A 171 0.85 18.62 -9.59
CA TYR A 171 0.36 18.35 -8.24
C TYR A 171 0.83 19.40 -7.25
N THR A 172 2.14 19.73 -7.28
CA THR A 172 2.72 20.77 -6.43
C THR A 172 1.97 22.10 -6.57
N LYS A 173 1.71 22.58 -7.79
CA LYS A 173 1.00 23.85 -8.04
C LYS A 173 -0.40 23.87 -7.45
N VAL A 174 -1.13 22.76 -7.55
CA VAL A 174 -2.46 22.65 -6.95
C VAL A 174 -2.37 22.69 -5.42
N CYS A 175 -1.50 21.88 -4.83
CA CYS A 175 -1.30 21.86 -3.38
C CYS A 175 -0.89 23.24 -2.84
N GLU A 176 0.01 23.95 -3.52
CA GLU A 176 0.42 25.30 -3.13
C GLU A 176 -0.76 26.27 -3.02
N ARG A 177 -1.67 26.27 -4.00
CA ARG A 177 -2.89 27.10 -3.96
C ARG A 177 -3.78 26.76 -2.77
N LEU A 178 -3.94 25.46 -2.46
CA LEU A 178 -4.73 25.02 -1.33
C LEU A 178 -4.06 25.39 0.01
N ILE A 179 -2.75 25.21 0.13
CA ILE A 179 -1.95 25.59 1.30
C ILE A 179 -2.05 27.10 1.53
N GLU A 180 -1.88 27.90 0.48
CA GLU A 180 -2.01 29.35 0.55
C GLU A 180 -3.42 29.78 1.00
N ALA A 181 -4.48 29.14 0.48
CA ALA A 181 -5.85 29.43 0.88
C ALA A 181 -6.10 29.12 2.36
N ILE A 182 -5.57 28.01 2.87
CA ILE A 182 -5.64 27.63 4.28
C ILE A 182 -4.82 28.61 5.13
N HIS A 183 -3.56 28.84 4.80
CA HIS A 183 -2.65 29.65 5.61
C HIS A 183 -2.98 31.15 5.58
N ARG A 184 -3.77 31.62 4.63
CA ARG A 184 -4.32 32.99 4.65
C ARG A 184 -5.32 33.17 5.80
N GLU A 185 -6.11 32.15 6.10
CA GLU A 185 -7.09 32.17 7.19
C GLU A 185 -6.48 31.71 8.53
N ASP A 186 -5.68 30.65 8.50
CA ASP A 186 -5.05 30.03 9.68
C ASP A 186 -3.56 29.74 9.40
N PRO A 187 -2.68 30.71 9.65
CA PRO A 187 -1.30 30.71 9.19
C PRO A 187 -0.41 29.61 9.77
N ASP A 188 -0.82 28.97 10.84
CA ASP A 188 -0.04 27.96 11.57
C ASP A 188 -0.62 26.56 11.42
N ARG A 189 -1.70 26.37 10.66
CA ARG A 189 -2.39 25.10 10.49
C ARG A 189 -1.45 24.06 9.88
N PHE A 190 -1.32 22.91 10.58
CA PHE A 190 -0.60 21.75 10.05
C PHE A 190 -1.45 21.04 9.00
N ILE A 191 -0.82 20.76 7.86
CA ILE A 191 -1.46 20.20 6.68
C ILE A 191 -0.78 18.88 6.31
N ILE A 192 -1.56 17.92 5.83
CA ILE A 192 -1.08 16.69 5.20
C ILE A 192 -1.47 16.72 3.71
N ALA A 193 -0.52 16.46 2.83
CA ALA A 193 -0.76 16.17 1.42
C ALA A 193 -0.58 14.66 1.18
N ASP A 194 -1.53 14.02 0.52
CA ASP A 194 -1.33 12.63 0.14
C ASP A 194 -0.22 12.52 -0.92
N GLY A 195 0.56 11.45 -0.89
CA GLY A 195 1.56 11.21 -1.92
C GLY A 195 0.95 10.87 -3.26
N LEU A 196 1.68 11.13 -4.32
CA LEU A 196 1.34 10.76 -5.69
C LEU A 196 1.25 9.24 -5.88
N LYS A 197 0.64 8.82 -6.99
CA LYS A 197 0.47 7.41 -7.33
C LYS A 197 -0.29 6.67 -6.22
N TRP A 198 -1.44 7.28 -5.83
CA TRP A 198 -2.29 6.76 -4.73
C TRP A 198 -1.51 6.55 -3.43
N GLY A 199 -0.65 7.51 -3.06
CA GLY A 199 0.20 7.42 -1.87
C GLY A 199 1.43 6.51 -2.02
N GLY A 200 1.76 6.08 -3.23
CA GLY A 200 2.91 5.20 -3.49
C GLY A 200 4.26 5.90 -3.53
N LYS A 201 4.30 7.22 -3.72
CA LYS A 201 5.53 8.02 -3.70
C LYS A 201 5.29 9.42 -3.15
N PRO A 202 6.28 10.06 -2.49
CA PRO A 202 6.15 11.44 -2.04
C PRO A 202 6.17 12.42 -3.21
N CYS A 203 5.58 13.61 -3.00
CA CYS A 203 5.74 14.75 -3.87
C CYS A 203 6.93 15.59 -3.45
N VAL A 204 8.01 15.59 -4.23
CA VAL A 204 9.26 16.29 -3.91
C VAL A 204 9.09 17.80 -3.89
N GLY A 205 8.23 18.35 -4.77
CA GLY A 205 7.95 19.79 -4.84
C GLY A 205 7.39 20.38 -3.55
N LEU A 206 6.80 19.54 -2.67
CA LEU A 206 6.27 19.97 -1.37
C LEU A 206 7.29 19.94 -0.22
N PHE A 207 8.49 19.43 -0.41
CA PHE A 207 9.50 19.33 0.67
C PHE A 207 9.91 20.69 1.24
N LYS A 208 9.81 21.76 0.46
CA LYS A 208 10.05 23.13 0.92
C LYS A 208 9.09 23.60 2.01
N TYR A 209 7.94 22.95 2.18
CA TYR A 209 6.94 23.27 3.20
C TYR A 209 7.01 22.36 4.45
N LYS A 210 8.06 21.55 4.59
CA LYS A 210 8.21 20.50 5.63
C LYS A 210 7.98 20.96 7.08
N GLY A 211 7.99 22.25 7.34
CA GLY A 211 7.71 22.82 8.67
C GLY A 211 6.23 22.66 9.07
N LEU A 212 5.31 22.90 8.14
CA LEU A 212 3.86 22.89 8.37
C LEU A 212 3.10 21.94 7.44
N VAL A 213 3.80 21.26 6.51
CA VAL A 213 3.20 20.30 5.59
C VAL A 213 3.91 18.96 5.70
N GLY A 214 3.16 17.96 6.12
CA GLY A 214 3.55 16.56 6.05
C GLY A 214 2.95 15.86 4.84
N GLN A 215 3.31 14.61 4.62
CA GLN A 215 2.76 13.80 3.53
C GLN A 215 2.29 12.43 4.02
N ALA A 216 1.23 11.90 3.40
CA ALA A 216 0.68 10.61 3.74
C ALA A 216 0.90 9.57 2.64
N MET A 217 1.38 8.39 3.04
CA MET A 217 1.47 7.18 2.22
C MET A 217 0.25 6.27 2.42
N ARG A 218 0.18 5.21 1.62
CA ARG A 218 -0.80 4.13 1.76
C ARG A 218 -0.11 2.81 2.06
N GLY A 219 -0.74 2.02 2.94
CA GLY A 219 -0.22 0.73 3.41
C GLY A 219 -1.04 -0.45 2.93
N TYR A 220 -1.28 -0.56 1.61
CA TYR A 220 -2.08 -1.64 1.03
C TYR A 220 -1.26 -2.71 0.29
N GLN A 221 0.05 -2.76 0.50
CA GLN A 221 0.90 -3.77 -0.13
C GLN A 221 0.90 -5.11 0.65
N PRO A 222 0.76 -6.24 -0.04
CA PRO A 222 0.45 -6.40 -1.47
C PRO A 222 -1.05 -6.20 -1.74
N PHE A 223 -1.37 -5.44 -2.79
CA PHE A 223 -2.76 -5.04 -3.10
C PHE A 223 -3.70 -6.24 -3.32
N GLY A 224 -3.20 -7.35 -3.88
CA GLY A 224 -3.98 -8.58 -4.07
C GLY A 224 -4.40 -9.25 -2.75
N LEU A 225 -3.64 -9.07 -1.66
CA LEU A 225 -4.02 -9.54 -0.32
C LEU A 225 -5.01 -8.58 0.32
N THR A 226 -4.69 -7.28 0.33
CA THR A 226 -5.48 -6.29 1.07
C THR A 226 -6.85 -6.02 0.46
N HIS A 227 -6.98 -6.21 -0.86
CA HIS A 227 -8.24 -6.03 -1.59
C HIS A 227 -8.78 -7.35 -2.18
N TYR A 228 -8.42 -8.48 -1.58
CA TYR A 228 -8.90 -9.78 -2.04
C TYR A 228 -10.43 -9.82 -2.12
N MET A 229 -10.96 -10.19 -3.29
CA MET A 229 -12.39 -10.23 -3.60
C MET A 229 -13.16 -8.92 -3.36
N ALA A 230 -12.49 -7.78 -3.33
CA ALA A 230 -13.13 -6.48 -3.28
C ALA A 230 -13.77 -6.16 -4.65
N SER A 231 -15.07 -5.84 -4.65
CA SER A 231 -15.85 -5.70 -5.90
C SER A 231 -15.59 -4.41 -6.69
N TRP A 232 -14.98 -3.42 -6.06
CA TRP A 232 -14.72 -2.10 -6.67
C TRP A 232 -13.35 -1.97 -7.35
N VAL A 233 -12.51 -3.00 -7.24
CA VAL A 233 -11.18 -3.07 -7.86
C VAL A 233 -10.97 -4.40 -8.57
N ASN A 234 -10.09 -4.40 -9.56
CA ASN A 234 -9.70 -5.63 -10.23
C ASN A 234 -8.46 -6.22 -9.55
N THR A 235 -8.64 -7.25 -8.74
CA THR A 235 -7.55 -7.97 -8.08
C THR A 235 -7.44 -9.40 -8.61
N PRO A 236 -6.23 -10.00 -8.59
CA PRO A 236 -6.07 -11.42 -8.88
C PRO A 236 -6.99 -12.26 -7.99
N LYS A 237 -7.60 -13.31 -8.56
CA LYS A 237 -8.47 -14.25 -7.82
C LYS A 237 -7.70 -15.36 -7.10
N ALA A 238 -6.37 -15.36 -7.19
CA ALA A 238 -5.55 -16.31 -6.46
C ALA A 238 -5.67 -16.10 -4.96
N ASP A 239 -5.71 -17.17 -4.19
CA ASP A 239 -5.77 -17.10 -2.74
C ASP A 239 -4.59 -16.32 -2.19
N PRO A 240 -4.84 -15.33 -1.31
CA PRO A 240 -3.77 -14.53 -0.76
C PRO A 240 -2.85 -15.37 0.12
N GLN A 241 -1.56 -15.03 0.11
CA GLN A 241 -0.52 -15.66 0.92
C GLN A 241 0.25 -14.58 1.67
N TRP A 242 0.74 -14.92 2.87
CA TRP A 242 1.64 -14.05 3.62
C TRP A 242 2.67 -14.85 4.43
N PRO A 243 3.97 -14.52 4.38
CA PRO A 243 4.58 -13.54 3.47
C PRO A 243 4.29 -13.85 1.99
N PRO A 244 4.50 -12.89 1.06
CA PRO A 244 4.35 -13.16 -0.36
C PRO A 244 5.19 -14.37 -0.77
N LEU A 245 4.65 -15.15 -1.70
CA LEU A 245 5.38 -16.30 -2.25
C LEU A 245 6.68 -15.81 -2.90
N PRO A 246 7.77 -16.60 -2.82
CA PRO A 246 8.97 -16.29 -3.56
C PRO A 246 8.64 -16.13 -5.04
N SER A 247 9.20 -15.11 -5.66
CA SER A 247 9.09 -14.89 -7.10
C SER A 247 10.17 -15.68 -7.82
N VAL A 248 9.78 -16.34 -8.90
CA VAL A 248 10.71 -17.04 -9.79
C VAL A 248 10.55 -16.52 -11.21
N SER A 249 11.61 -16.54 -11.98
CA SER A 249 11.55 -16.31 -13.41
C SER A 249 10.75 -17.41 -14.09
N PRO A 250 10.05 -17.15 -15.21
CA PRO A 250 9.72 -18.23 -16.13
C PRO A 250 10.97 -19.04 -16.47
N LEU A 251 10.80 -20.33 -16.66
CA LEU A 251 11.87 -21.17 -17.19
C LEU A 251 12.02 -20.83 -18.69
N TYR A 252 13.16 -20.30 -19.05
CA TYR A 252 13.42 -19.87 -20.42
C TYR A 252 14.18 -20.96 -21.21
N GLY A 253 13.79 -21.13 -22.46
CA GLY A 253 14.51 -21.93 -23.43
C GLY A 253 15.60 -21.12 -24.15
N PRO A 254 16.36 -21.78 -25.06
CA PRO A 254 17.49 -21.19 -25.77
C PRO A 254 17.15 -19.98 -26.64
N THR A 255 15.87 -19.76 -26.98
CA THR A 255 15.40 -18.59 -27.71
C THR A 255 15.49 -17.28 -26.89
N LYS A 256 15.69 -17.40 -25.57
CA LYS A 256 15.69 -16.28 -24.61
C LYS A 256 17.06 -16.04 -23.96
N LYS A 257 18.17 -16.43 -24.59
CA LYS A 257 19.50 -16.15 -24.06
C LYS A 257 19.70 -14.65 -23.77
N PRO A 258 20.40 -14.30 -22.68
CA PRO A 258 21.11 -15.16 -21.70
C PRO A 258 20.24 -15.60 -20.49
N TRP A 259 18.91 -15.53 -20.59
CA TRP A 259 17.97 -15.80 -19.50
C TRP A 259 17.69 -17.29 -19.27
N ASP A 260 18.22 -18.19 -20.12
CA ASP A 260 18.03 -19.64 -20.10
C ASP A 260 18.80 -20.34 -18.94
N VAL A 261 18.73 -19.76 -17.76
CA VAL A 261 19.36 -20.32 -16.54
C VAL A 261 18.52 -21.47 -16.00
N PRO A 262 19.12 -22.65 -15.72
CA PRO A 262 18.39 -23.79 -15.13
C PRO A 262 17.75 -23.45 -13.78
N PHE A 263 16.57 -23.97 -13.55
CA PHE A 263 15.98 -24.03 -12.21
C PHE A 263 16.73 -25.11 -11.42
N THR A 264 17.34 -24.74 -10.30
CA THR A 264 18.25 -25.61 -9.53
C THR A 264 17.72 -25.86 -8.13
N VAL A 265 17.83 -27.11 -7.67
CA VAL A 265 17.58 -27.51 -6.28
C VAL A 265 18.80 -28.23 -5.71
N GLU A 266 19.35 -27.70 -4.61
CA GLU A 266 20.40 -28.34 -3.84
C GLU A 266 19.82 -29.30 -2.80
N ARG A 267 20.57 -30.36 -2.48
CA ARG A 267 20.21 -31.40 -1.50
C ARG A 267 18.86 -32.05 -1.82
N ALA A 268 18.61 -32.30 -3.12
CA ALA A 268 17.38 -32.89 -3.58
C ALA A 268 17.15 -34.28 -2.99
N PRO A 269 16.07 -34.54 -2.21
CA PRO A 269 15.84 -35.86 -1.62
C PRO A 269 15.37 -36.86 -2.67
N ALA A 270 15.56 -38.16 -2.37
CA ALA A 270 14.85 -39.22 -3.11
C ALA A 270 13.34 -39.01 -3.04
N GLY A 271 12.62 -39.50 -4.05
CA GLY A 271 11.16 -39.45 -4.08
C GLY A 271 10.58 -39.10 -5.43
N LYS A 272 9.26 -39.01 -5.47
CA LYS A 272 8.51 -38.57 -6.64
C LYS A 272 8.40 -37.05 -6.63
N TRP A 273 8.93 -36.41 -7.64
CA TRP A 273 8.92 -34.97 -7.85
C TRP A 273 7.81 -34.55 -8.80
N THR A 274 7.27 -33.36 -8.57
CA THR A 274 6.27 -32.72 -9.42
C THR A 274 6.54 -31.23 -9.49
N LEU A 275 6.74 -30.70 -10.69
CA LEU A 275 6.71 -29.26 -10.98
C LEU A 275 5.40 -28.94 -11.65
N GLN A 276 4.53 -28.22 -10.94
CA GLN A 276 3.30 -27.68 -11.51
C GLN A 276 3.66 -26.54 -12.45
N LEU A 277 3.22 -26.65 -13.69
CA LEU A 277 3.45 -25.67 -14.75
C LEU A 277 2.25 -24.75 -14.91
N GLY A 278 2.50 -23.49 -15.21
CA GLY A 278 1.51 -22.51 -15.64
C GLY A 278 1.42 -22.45 -17.15
N LYS A 279 1.46 -21.21 -17.68
CA LYS A 279 1.42 -20.98 -19.13
C LYS A 279 2.76 -21.39 -19.78
N ILE A 280 2.64 -21.98 -20.94
CA ILE A 280 3.77 -22.39 -21.79
C ILE A 280 3.61 -21.72 -23.14
N SER A 281 4.71 -21.24 -23.75
CA SER A 281 4.72 -20.62 -25.08
C SER A 281 5.39 -21.54 -26.10
N THR A 282 4.79 -21.68 -27.25
CA THR A 282 5.29 -22.36 -28.44
C THR A 282 5.62 -23.83 -28.24
N LEU A 283 6.72 -24.11 -27.54
CA LEU A 283 7.26 -25.41 -27.20
C LEU A 283 8.16 -25.26 -25.98
N ALA A 284 8.18 -26.26 -25.10
CA ALA A 284 9.11 -26.35 -24.01
C ALA A 284 9.58 -27.82 -23.86
N HIS A 285 10.81 -28.09 -24.24
CA HIS A 285 11.45 -29.38 -24.06
C HIS A 285 12.24 -29.38 -22.74
N PHE A 286 11.66 -29.97 -21.73
CA PHE A 286 12.26 -30.07 -20.41
C PHE A 286 13.22 -31.23 -20.34
N VAL A 287 14.43 -30.96 -19.88
CA VAL A 287 15.41 -31.97 -19.44
C VAL A 287 15.64 -31.75 -17.94
N VAL A 288 15.58 -32.84 -17.18
CA VAL A 288 15.87 -32.86 -15.75
C VAL A 288 17.10 -33.73 -15.50
N GLU A 289 18.07 -33.18 -14.79
CA GLU A 289 19.27 -33.88 -14.41
C GLU A 289 19.51 -33.88 -12.90
N ALA A 290 19.95 -35.01 -12.36
CA ALA A 290 20.39 -35.16 -10.99
C ALA A 290 21.88 -35.51 -10.99
N ASP A 291 22.73 -34.64 -10.42
CA ASP A 291 24.19 -34.76 -10.43
C ASP A 291 24.74 -35.02 -11.83
N GLY A 292 24.19 -34.35 -12.86
CA GLY A 292 24.58 -34.50 -14.26
C GLY A 292 24.03 -35.73 -14.97
N VAL A 293 23.21 -36.55 -14.29
CA VAL A 293 22.55 -37.70 -14.90
C VAL A 293 21.09 -37.35 -15.25
N LYS A 294 20.70 -37.53 -16.50
CA LYS A 294 19.35 -37.30 -16.96
C LYS A 294 18.35 -38.26 -16.30
N VAL A 295 17.32 -37.68 -15.63
CA VAL A 295 16.27 -38.43 -14.93
C VAL A 295 14.88 -38.20 -15.52
N ALA A 296 14.70 -37.14 -16.32
CA ALA A 296 13.48 -36.94 -17.08
C ALA A 296 13.77 -36.18 -18.38
N ASP A 297 12.87 -36.38 -19.35
CA ASP A 297 12.90 -35.78 -20.67
C ASP A 297 11.46 -35.65 -21.16
N ARG A 298 10.95 -34.43 -21.30
CA ARG A 298 9.51 -34.21 -21.59
C ARG A 298 9.30 -32.98 -22.46
N VAL A 299 8.53 -33.15 -23.52
CA VAL A 299 8.13 -32.08 -24.42
C VAL A 299 6.69 -31.66 -24.16
N TYR A 300 6.48 -30.34 -24.09
CA TYR A 300 5.17 -29.69 -24.00
C TYR A 300 5.01 -28.73 -25.20
N GLU A 301 3.94 -28.89 -25.93
CA GLU A 301 3.60 -28.07 -27.08
C GLU A 301 2.13 -27.62 -26.97
N PRO A 302 1.86 -26.34 -26.64
CA PRO A 302 0.52 -25.79 -26.53
C PRO A 302 -0.24 -25.90 -27.84
N GLY A 303 -1.55 -26.18 -27.74
CA GLY A 303 -2.41 -26.25 -28.90
C GLY A 303 -3.86 -26.55 -28.51
N PHE A 304 -4.79 -26.37 -29.44
CA PHE A 304 -6.22 -26.69 -29.26
C PHE A 304 -6.43 -28.21 -29.29
N LYS A 305 -5.87 -28.90 -28.32
CA LYS A 305 -5.88 -30.37 -28.18
C LYS A 305 -6.10 -30.78 -26.72
N PRO A 306 -6.51 -32.03 -26.41
CA PRO A 306 -6.67 -32.53 -25.05
C PRO A 306 -5.39 -32.35 -24.21
N GLY A 307 -5.55 -32.10 -22.91
CA GLY A 307 -4.43 -31.85 -21.98
C GLY A 307 -4.04 -30.39 -21.83
N TRP A 308 -4.73 -29.46 -22.52
CA TRP A 308 -4.49 -28.04 -22.46
C TRP A 308 -5.74 -27.24 -22.13
N THR A 309 -5.55 -26.13 -21.39
CA THR A 309 -6.58 -25.15 -21.08
C THR A 309 -6.08 -23.74 -21.38
N ASN A 310 -7.01 -22.79 -21.50
CA ASN A 310 -6.68 -21.38 -21.76
C ASN A 310 -5.73 -21.20 -22.96
N VAL A 311 -5.93 -22.01 -23.99
CA VAL A 311 -5.11 -21.93 -25.20
C VAL A 311 -5.52 -20.69 -25.99
N VAL A 312 -4.52 -19.89 -26.35
CA VAL A 312 -4.66 -18.73 -27.22
C VAL A 312 -3.63 -18.79 -28.33
N TYR A 313 -3.97 -18.28 -29.52
CA TYR A 313 -2.98 -18.01 -30.55
C TYR A 313 -2.60 -16.53 -30.48
N GLU A 314 -1.33 -16.27 -30.19
CA GLU A 314 -0.78 -14.92 -30.06
C GLU A 314 -0.30 -14.45 -31.43
N GLU A 315 -1.11 -13.64 -32.11
CA GLU A 315 -0.84 -13.14 -33.47
C GLU A 315 0.50 -12.39 -33.56
N ARG A 316 0.84 -11.58 -32.55
CA ARG A 316 2.09 -10.83 -32.50
C ARG A 316 3.33 -11.73 -32.57
N TRP A 317 3.26 -12.90 -31.95
CA TRP A 317 4.38 -13.83 -31.82
C TRP A 317 4.21 -15.06 -32.71
N ARG A 318 3.08 -15.20 -33.39
CA ARG A 318 2.70 -16.33 -34.26
C ARG A 318 2.86 -17.67 -33.55
N CYS A 319 2.40 -17.77 -32.32
CA CYS A 319 2.57 -18.97 -31.51
C CYS A 319 1.33 -19.27 -30.67
N HIS A 320 1.16 -20.53 -30.32
CA HIS A 320 0.21 -20.93 -29.33
C HIS A 320 0.79 -20.75 -27.93
N GLN A 321 -0.02 -20.26 -27.01
CA GLN A 321 0.25 -20.26 -25.58
C GLN A 321 -0.91 -20.95 -24.88
N GLY A 322 -0.62 -21.73 -23.83
CA GLY A 322 -1.66 -22.46 -23.09
C GLY A 322 -1.15 -22.98 -21.76
N VAL A 323 -2.07 -23.40 -20.91
CA VAL A 323 -1.77 -24.03 -19.61
C VAL A 323 -1.94 -25.53 -19.73
N THR A 324 -0.92 -26.28 -19.40
CA THR A 324 -0.97 -27.75 -19.41
C THR A 324 -1.69 -28.29 -18.18
N LEU A 325 -2.51 -29.34 -18.37
CA LEU A 325 -3.10 -30.13 -17.27
C LEU A 325 -2.14 -31.22 -16.75
N ASP A 326 -1.02 -31.45 -17.45
CA ASP A 326 -0.03 -32.49 -17.16
C ASP A 326 1.23 -31.86 -16.57
N PRO A 327 1.47 -31.94 -15.24
CA PRO A 327 2.67 -31.37 -14.63
C PRO A 327 3.91 -32.17 -15.03
N LEU A 328 5.09 -31.54 -14.96
CA LEU A 328 6.37 -32.24 -15.11
C LEU A 328 6.61 -33.12 -13.88
N THR A 329 6.58 -34.44 -14.08
CA THR A 329 6.80 -35.44 -13.02
C THR A 329 7.97 -36.35 -13.32
N PHE A 330 8.76 -36.67 -12.28
CA PHE A 330 9.87 -37.60 -12.36
C PHE A 330 10.15 -38.21 -10.99
N THR A 331 11.01 -39.24 -10.95
CA THR A 331 11.39 -39.90 -9.70
C THR A 331 12.91 -39.89 -9.54
N LEU A 332 13.38 -39.47 -8.37
CA LEU A 332 14.78 -39.68 -7.94
C LEU A 332 14.87 -40.92 -7.08
N PRO A 333 15.54 -41.98 -7.52
CA PRO A 333 15.67 -43.21 -6.74
C PRO A 333 16.59 -43.06 -5.52
N LYS A 334 17.46 -42.07 -5.53
CA LYS A 334 18.34 -41.66 -4.42
C LYS A 334 18.44 -40.15 -4.35
N ALA A 335 18.86 -39.62 -3.20
CA ALA A 335 19.12 -38.18 -3.05
C ALA A 335 20.25 -37.74 -4.00
N ALA A 336 20.17 -36.48 -4.43
CA ALA A 336 21.17 -35.84 -5.28
C ALA A 336 21.65 -34.53 -4.63
N ASP A 337 22.91 -34.19 -4.81
CA ASP A 337 23.46 -32.93 -4.33
C ASP A 337 22.86 -31.77 -5.10
N ARG A 338 22.65 -31.96 -6.41
CA ARG A 338 22.13 -30.95 -7.32
C ARG A 338 21.12 -31.55 -8.31
N LEU A 339 19.93 -30.99 -8.32
CA LEU A 339 18.89 -31.24 -9.32
C LEU A 339 18.75 -29.99 -10.20
N THR A 340 18.75 -30.15 -11.51
CA THR A 340 18.51 -29.08 -12.48
C THR A 340 17.31 -29.42 -13.34
N ILE A 341 16.49 -28.40 -13.62
CA ILE A 341 15.34 -28.47 -14.54
C ILE A 341 15.57 -27.37 -15.57
N GLN A 342 15.69 -27.72 -16.83
CA GLN A 342 16.01 -26.78 -17.91
C GLN A 342 15.14 -27.04 -19.13
N ILE A 343 14.77 -25.97 -19.83
CA ILE A 343 14.21 -26.04 -21.18
C ILE A 343 15.40 -26.02 -22.15
N THR A 344 15.62 -27.13 -22.84
CA THR A 344 16.72 -27.28 -23.80
C THR A 344 16.34 -26.90 -25.23
N GLU A 345 15.02 -26.86 -25.51
CA GLU A 345 14.47 -26.50 -26.80
C GLU A 345 13.14 -25.78 -26.61
N GLY A 346 12.89 -24.72 -27.35
CA GLY A 346 11.64 -23.95 -27.28
C GLY A 346 11.77 -22.57 -26.64
N ASP A 347 10.66 -22.05 -26.09
CA ASP A 347 10.54 -20.65 -25.69
C ASP A 347 10.60 -20.46 -24.16
N TRP A 348 9.46 -20.58 -23.47
CA TRP A 348 9.39 -20.42 -22.01
C TRP A 348 8.19 -21.16 -21.40
N ALA A 349 8.28 -21.43 -20.10
CA ALA A 349 7.20 -21.98 -19.28
C ALA A 349 7.17 -21.34 -17.88
N GLU A 350 5.99 -21.07 -17.37
CA GLU A 350 5.80 -20.66 -15.97
C GLU A 350 5.89 -21.88 -15.05
N ALA A 351 6.57 -21.71 -13.92
CA ALA A 351 6.59 -22.67 -12.83
C ALA A 351 5.77 -22.11 -11.65
N LEU A 352 4.86 -22.91 -11.10
CA LEU A 352 3.93 -22.45 -10.08
C LEU A 352 4.12 -23.12 -8.71
N LYS A 353 4.56 -24.37 -8.68
CA LYS A 353 4.75 -25.13 -7.45
C LYS A 353 5.70 -26.28 -7.67
N LEU A 354 6.70 -26.41 -6.80
CA LEU A 354 7.54 -27.57 -6.72
C LEU A 354 7.11 -28.44 -5.54
N SER A 355 7.08 -29.75 -5.72
CA SER A 355 6.81 -30.69 -4.64
C SER A 355 7.61 -31.97 -4.79
N VAL A 356 7.91 -32.63 -3.67
CA VAL A 356 8.49 -33.96 -3.61
C VAL A 356 7.75 -34.80 -2.58
N ARG A 357 7.49 -36.05 -2.91
CA ARG A 357 6.87 -37.06 -2.03
C ARG A 357 7.77 -38.29 -1.90
N ASP A 358 7.97 -38.70 -0.66
CA ASP A 358 8.70 -39.92 -0.30
C ASP A 358 7.87 -40.70 0.72
N GLY A 359 7.17 -41.73 0.27
CA GLY A 359 6.12 -42.40 1.04
C GLY A 359 5.01 -41.44 1.45
N GLU A 360 4.77 -41.32 2.75
CA GLU A 360 3.78 -40.35 3.32
C GLU A 360 4.34 -38.94 3.50
N ARG A 361 5.67 -38.77 3.48
CA ARG A 361 6.31 -37.47 3.64
C ARG A 361 6.14 -36.64 2.38
N MET A 362 5.82 -35.35 2.55
CA MET A 362 5.67 -34.43 1.46
C MET A 362 6.31 -33.07 1.82
N ALA A 363 7.09 -32.54 0.90
CA ALA A 363 7.57 -31.18 0.94
C ALA A 363 7.12 -30.44 -0.31
N PHE A 364 6.80 -29.16 -0.19
CA PHE A 364 6.41 -28.34 -1.33
C PHE A 364 6.75 -26.87 -1.11
N MET A 365 6.83 -26.12 -2.20
CA MET A 365 6.95 -24.67 -2.23
C MET A 365 6.14 -24.15 -3.42
N PRO A 366 5.09 -23.38 -3.17
CA PRO A 366 4.44 -22.60 -4.22
C PRO A 366 5.25 -21.34 -4.50
N PHE A 367 5.19 -20.80 -5.71
CA PHE A 367 5.82 -19.54 -6.09
C PHE A 367 4.99 -18.82 -7.15
N THR A 368 5.28 -17.54 -7.33
CA THR A 368 4.74 -16.74 -8.42
C THR A 368 5.77 -16.64 -9.54
N SER A 369 5.31 -16.67 -10.79
CA SER A 369 6.18 -16.44 -11.94
C SER A 369 6.18 -14.94 -12.29
N SER A 370 7.37 -14.34 -12.37
CA SER A 370 7.55 -12.92 -12.64
C SER A 370 8.62 -12.70 -13.69
N TRP A 371 8.29 -11.90 -14.72
CA TRP A 371 9.24 -11.54 -15.76
C TRP A 371 10.33 -10.60 -15.21
N GLY A 372 11.57 -10.83 -15.66
CA GLY A 372 12.73 -10.01 -15.27
C GLY A 372 13.40 -10.44 -13.97
N GLU A 373 12.86 -11.45 -13.29
CA GLU A 373 13.52 -12.08 -12.15
C GLU A 373 14.58 -13.07 -12.64
N THR A 374 15.59 -13.35 -11.81
CA THR A 374 16.58 -14.40 -12.05
C THR A 374 16.21 -15.63 -11.23
N ASN A 375 16.41 -16.82 -11.81
CA ASN A 375 16.21 -18.06 -11.06
C ASN A 375 17.24 -18.18 -9.94
N ALA A 376 16.76 -18.28 -8.70
CA ALA A 376 17.59 -18.59 -7.55
C ALA A 376 17.73 -20.10 -7.39
N THR A 377 18.82 -20.53 -6.78
CA THR A 377 19.00 -21.90 -6.36
C THR A 377 18.13 -22.16 -5.13
N PHE A 378 17.24 -23.13 -5.21
CA PHE A 378 16.47 -23.62 -4.07
C PHE A 378 17.29 -24.66 -3.31
N ARG A 379 17.03 -24.79 -2.01
CA ARG A 379 17.65 -25.82 -1.18
C ARG A 379 16.56 -26.55 -0.39
N PHE A 380 16.56 -27.87 -0.43
CA PHE A 380 15.68 -28.68 0.41
C PHE A 380 16.03 -28.50 1.89
N THR A 381 15.02 -28.21 2.73
CA THR A 381 15.23 -27.88 4.16
C THR A 381 15.46 -29.11 5.04
N GLY A 382 15.18 -30.32 4.54
CA GLY A 382 15.26 -31.59 5.27
C GLY A 382 13.88 -32.10 5.70
N TRP A 383 13.79 -33.43 5.86
CA TRP A 383 12.57 -34.09 6.34
C TRP A 383 12.32 -33.84 7.84
N ASP A 384 13.38 -33.52 8.59
CA ASP A 384 13.32 -33.24 10.03
C ASP A 384 13.03 -31.78 10.36
N ALA A 385 12.85 -30.92 9.34
CA ALA A 385 12.42 -29.55 9.53
C ALA A 385 11.00 -29.52 10.12
N ALA A 386 10.70 -28.52 10.94
CA ALA A 386 9.35 -28.32 11.53
C ALA A 386 8.26 -28.32 10.45
N VAL A 387 8.57 -27.78 9.28
CA VAL A 387 7.77 -27.88 8.05
C VAL A 387 8.77 -28.23 6.92
N PRO A 388 8.78 -29.47 6.43
CA PRO A 388 9.61 -29.85 5.29
C PRO A 388 9.22 -29.03 4.05
N GLY A 389 10.23 -28.47 3.37
CA GLY A 389 9.99 -27.59 2.23
C GLY A 389 11.29 -27.26 1.51
N PHE A 390 11.30 -26.07 0.90
CA PHE A 390 12.46 -25.56 0.20
C PHE A 390 12.73 -24.12 0.65
N SER A 391 13.98 -23.75 0.81
CA SER A 391 14.40 -22.36 1.02
C SER A 391 14.95 -21.77 -0.28
N SER A 392 14.81 -20.47 -0.45
CA SER A 392 15.41 -19.73 -1.56
C SER A 392 16.00 -18.43 -1.02
N PRO A 393 17.15 -17.98 -1.52
CA PRO A 393 17.68 -16.66 -1.16
C PRO A 393 16.77 -15.50 -1.57
N ASN A 394 15.82 -15.74 -2.49
CA ASN A 394 14.81 -14.78 -2.88
C ASN A 394 13.55 -14.83 -1.98
N THR A 395 13.56 -15.62 -0.90
CA THR A 395 12.48 -15.61 0.08
C THR A 395 12.64 -14.36 0.97
N GLU A 396 11.75 -13.42 0.81
CA GLU A 396 11.72 -12.19 1.57
C GLU A 396 10.82 -12.34 2.80
N SER A 397 11.21 -11.83 3.96
CA SER A 397 10.30 -11.76 5.11
C SER A 397 9.19 -10.75 4.86
N GLY A 398 8.06 -10.88 5.57
CA GLY A 398 6.97 -9.92 5.43
C GLY A 398 7.40 -8.48 5.72
N GLU A 399 8.22 -8.27 6.76
CA GLU A 399 8.76 -6.95 7.10
C GLU A 399 9.69 -6.40 5.99
N ALA A 400 10.57 -7.23 5.43
CA ALA A 400 11.48 -6.82 4.34
C ALA A 400 10.68 -6.43 3.08
N TYR A 401 9.67 -7.24 2.72
CA TYR A 401 8.75 -6.92 1.62
C TYR A 401 8.06 -5.56 1.81
N LEU A 402 7.52 -5.31 3.00
CA LEU A 402 6.83 -4.04 3.30
C LEU A 402 7.80 -2.86 3.32
N THR A 403 9.01 -3.05 3.84
CA THR A 403 10.06 -2.04 3.78
C THR A 403 10.35 -1.67 2.33
N ARG A 404 10.67 -2.63 1.48
CA ARG A 404 11.01 -2.39 0.08
C ARG A 404 9.86 -1.82 -0.74
N THR A 405 8.63 -2.30 -0.56
CA THR A 405 7.50 -1.91 -1.42
C THR A 405 6.74 -0.67 -0.93
N MET A 406 6.80 -0.38 0.35
CA MET A 406 6.05 0.72 0.98
C MET A 406 6.97 1.82 1.52
N LEU A 407 8.04 1.49 2.26
CA LEU A 407 8.84 2.50 2.95
C LEU A 407 10.00 3.06 2.11
N ASP A 408 10.68 2.22 1.32
CA ASP A 408 11.84 2.68 0.51
C ASP A 408 11.45 3.76 -0.50
N PRO A 409 10.30 3.70 -1.20
CA PRO A 409 9.85 4.80 -2.05
C PRO A 409 9.70 6.15 -1.31
N TRP A 410 9.47 6.10 0.00
CA TRP A 410 9.27 7.28 0.86
C TRP A 410 10.53 7.74 1.60
N LYS A 411 11.63 7.00 1.46
CA LYS A 411 12.91 7.37 2.07
C LYS A 411 13.36 8.80 1.74
N PRO A 412 13.23 9.32 0.49
CA PRO A 412 13.62 10.69 0.18
C PRO A 412 12.88 11.74 1.01
N ALA A 413 11.59 11.55 1.31
CA ALA A 413 10.82 12.48 2.14
C ALA A 413 11.28 12.44 3.60
N ARG A 414 11.52 11.26 4.15
CA ARG A 414 12.02 11.06 5.52
C ARG A 414 13.42 11.65 5.68
N ASP A 415 14.33 11.38 4.76
CA ASP A 415 15.70 11.94 4.75
C ASP A 415 15.69 13.48 4.67
N ALA A 416 14.73 14.06 3.97
CA ALA A 416 14.53 15.51 3.91
C ALA A 416 13.89 16.09 5.18
N GLY A 417 13.50 15.26 6.15
CA GLY A 417 12.84 15.66 7.39
C GLY A 417 11.37 16.07 7.17
N VAL A 418 10.69 15.55 6.15
CA VAL A 418 9.25 15.72 5.95
C VAL A 418 8.52 14.79 6.92
N PHE A 419 7.52 15.30 7.64
CA PHE A 419 6.63 14.45 8.42
C PHE A 419 5.90 13.49 7.49
N THR A 420 5.97 12.19 7.78
CA THR A 420 5.29 11.16 6.98
C THR A 420 4.41 10.28 7.86
N MET A 421 3.25 9.89 7.35
CA MET A 421 2.33 8.97 8.03
C MET A 421 1.69 8.00 7.03
N VAL A 422 1.19 6.87 7.53
CA VAL A 422 0.28 6.01 6.75
C VAL A 422 -1.15 6.47 6.99
N GLY A 423 -1.73 7.20 6.01
CA GLY A 423 -3.09 7.74 6.13
C GLY A 423 -4.17 6.68 6.03
N GLU A 424 -3.87 5.58 5.34
CA GLU A 424 -4.77 4.45 5.18
C GLU A 424 -3.99 3.15 5.00
N PHE A 425 -4.44 2.09 5.66
CA PHE A 425 -4.06 0.70 5.45
C PHE A 425 -5.18 -0.20 5.98
N GLY A 426 -5.17 -1.46 5.62
CA GLY A 426 -6.14 -2.42 6.07
C GLY A 426 -6.31 -3.57 5.09
N SER A 427 -7.17 -4.52 5.41
CA SER A 427 -7.46 -5.65 4.53
C SER A 427 -8.94 -5.95 4.51
N HIS A 428 -9.48 -6.15 3.30
CA HIS A 428 -10.88 -6.46 3.05
C HIS A 428 -11.34 -7.72 3.79
N ASN A 429 -12.56 -7.73 4.25
CA ASN A 429 -13.13 -8.81 5.06
C ASN A 429 -13.26 -10.18 4.37
N LYS A 430 -12.93 -10.28 3.09
CA LYS A 430 -12.84 -11.55 2.36
C LYS A 430 -11.45 -12.18 2.40
N THR A 431 -10.43 -11.43 2.79
CA THR A 431 -9.09 -11.98 3.02
C THR A 431 -9.12 -12.87 4.26
N PRO A 432 -8.62 -14.12 4.21
CA PRO A 432 -8.64 -15.02 5.37
C PRO A 432 -7.99 -14.38 6.60
N HIS A 433 -8.68 -14.43 7.73
CA HIS A 433 -8.29 -13.73 8.95
C HIS A 433 -6.88 -14.07 9.47
N PRO A 434 -6.42 -15.34 9.48
CA PRO A 434 -5.04 -15.66 9.90
C PRO A 434 -3.98 -14.95 9.04
N ILE A 435 -4.24 -14.78 7.74
CA ILE A 435 -3.35 -14.08 6.81
C ILE A 435 -3.35 -12.59 7.11
N VAL A 436 -4.54 -12.01 7.37
CA VAL A 436 -4.66 -10.61 7.79
C VAL A 436 -3.88 -10.33 9.06
N LEU A 437 -4.00 -11.18 10.08
CA LEU A 437 -3.29 -10.99 11.35
C LEU A 437 -1.78 -11.07 11.19
N ALA A 438 -1.27 -12.02 10.40
CA ALA A 438 0.15 -12.14 10.11
C ALA A 438 0.69 -10.91 9.37
N TRP A 439 0.00 -10.49 8.31
CA TRP A 439 0.32 -9.29 7.53
C TRP A 439 0.29 -8.02 8.38
N LEU A 440 -0.78 -7.84 9.15
CA LEU A 440 -0.97 -6.67 10.01
C LEU A 440 0.13 -6.55 11.07
N LYS A 441 0.53 -7.68 11.66
CA LYS A 441 1.62 -7.73 12.63
C LYS A 441 2.93 -7.24 12.02
N ASP A 442 3.31 -7.77 10.85
CA ASP A 442 4.55 -7.38 10.19
C ASP A 442 4.51 -5.91 9.74
N LEU A 443 3.35 -5.43 9.24
CA LEU A 443 3.17 -4.04 8.88
C LEU A 443 3.39 -3.10 10.07
N LEU A 444 2.72 -3.37 11.19
CA LEU A 444 2.81 -2.51 12.36
C LEU A 444 4.19 -2.55 13.03
N ILE A 445 4.87 -3.71 13.04
CA ILE A 445 6.27 -3.81 13.46
C ILE A 445 7.16 -2.94 12.57
N THR A 446 6.96 -2.99 11.25
CA THR A 446 7.71 -2.17 10.29
C THR A 446 7.49 -0.69 10.52
N LEU A 447 6.24 -0.25 10.72
CA LEU A 447 5.92 1.16 11.02
C LEU A 447 6.47 1.61 12.37
N LYS A 448 6.46 0.73 13.38
CA LYS A 448 6.99 1.03 14.71
C LYS A 448 8.50 1.25 14.70
N LYS A 449 9.25 0.42 13.94
CA LYS A 449 10.71 0.56 13.78
C LYS A 449 11.12 1.90 13.17
N GLU A 450 10.30 2.44 12.28
CA GLU A 450 10.54 3.70 11.57
C GLU A 450 9.81 4.91 12.18
N ASP A 451 9.18 4.71 13.34
CA ASP A 451 8.39 5.72 14.07
C ASP A 451 7.31 6.41 13.21
N ILE A 452 6.65 5.66 12.34
CA ILE A 452 5.65 6.18 11.40
C ILE A 452 4.25 6.12 12.03
N PRO A 453 3.55 7.27 12.15
CA PRO A 453 2.14 7.33 12.54
C PRO A 453 1.22 6.68 11.52
N TRP A 454 0.03 6.25 11.97
CA TRP A 454 -0.86 5.51 11.11
C TRP A 454 -2.36 5.64 11.43
N ALA A 455 -3.20 5.43 10.43
CA ALA A 455 -4.64 5.31 10.55
C ALA A 455 -5.17 4.09 9.78
N LEU A 456 -5.79 3.13 10.48
CA LEU A 456 -6.43 1.98 9.87
C LEU A 456 -7.64 2.42 9.03
N TRP A 457 -7.81 1.87 7.87
CA TRP A 457 -9.02 1.95 7.07
C TRP A 457 -9.90 0.71 7.30
N ASN A 458 -10.90 0.75 8.19
CA ASN A 458 -11.48 1.83 8.98
C ASN A 458 -11.64 1.39 10.46
N PHE A 459 -12.33 2.14 11.33
CA PHE A 459 -12.69 1.65 12.68
C PHE A 459 -13.75 0.56 12.57
N ASN A 460 -14.92 0.87 12.02
CA ASN A 460 -16.00 -0.05 11.76
C ASN A 460 -16.28 -0.21 10.27
N GLY A 461 -16.54 -1.43 9.82
CA GLY A 461 -16.78 -1.76 8.41
C GLY A 461 -15.80 -2.80 7.86
N SER A 462 -15.84 -3.04 6.54
CA SER A 462 -15.23 -4.21 5.90
C SER A 462 -13.71 -4.38 6.07
N PHE A 463 -12.99 -3.34 6.46
CA PHE A 463 -11.55 -3.37 6.78
C PHE A 463 -11.29 -3.19 8.28
N GLY A 464 -12.33 -2.91 9.04
CA GLY A 464 -12.26 -2.45 10.41
C GLY A 464 -11.96 -3.51 11.44
N VAL A 465 -11.62 -3.01 12.64
CA VAL A 465 -11.50 -3.82 13.85
C VAL A 465 -12.86 -4.07 14.50
N ALA A 466 -13.86 -3.24 14.18
CA ALA A 466 -15.23 -3.35 14.62
C ALA A 466 -16.16 -3.58 13.43
N ASP A 467 -17.22 -4.37 13.63
CA ASP A 467 -18.31 -4.65 12.67
C ASP A 467 -17.83 -5.03 11.26
N SER A 468 -16.66 -5.67 11.14
CA SER A 468 -16.05 -5.96 9.84
C SER A 468 -16.79 -7.04 9.03
N ASN A 469 -17.68 -7.80 9.66
CA ASN A 469 -18.45 -8.88 9.04
C ASN A 469 -17.56 -9.95 8.35
N ARG A 470 -16.38 -10.24 8.91
CA ARG A 470 -15.56 -11.39 8.51
C ARG A 470 -16.25 -12.68 8.90
N ALA A 471 -16.32 -13.63 8.00
CA ALA A 471 -16.99 -14.91 8.26
C ALA A 471 -16.17 -15.85 9.17
N ASP A 472 -14.88 -15.61 9.29
CA ASP A 472 -13.91 -16.44 10.01
C ASP A 472 -13.41 -15.79 11.33
N VAL A 473 -14.20 -14.85 11.89
CA VAL A 473 -13.93 -14.17 13.16
C VAL A 473 -15.02 -14.44 14.16
N THR A 474 -14.62 -14.81 15.37
CA THR A 474 -15.50 -14.77 16.55
C THR A 474 -15.39 -13.40 17.20
N TYR A 475 -16.47 -12.64 17.16
CA TYR A 475 -16.52 -11.29 17.68
C TYR A 475 -16.88 -11.24 19.16
N GLU A 476 -16.38 -10.22 19.86
CA GLU A 476 -16.78 -9.86 21.20
C GLU A 476 -17.69 -8.64 21.17
N PRO A 477 -18.77 -8.57 21.97
CA PRO A 477 -19.56 -7.35 22.12
C PRO A 477 -18.75 -6.30 22.91
N TYR A 478 -18.69 -5.07 22.38
CA TYR A 478 -18.02 -3.94 23.01
C TYR A 478 -18.71 -2.63 22.64
N GLU A 479 -19.31 -1.93 23.62
CA GLU A 479 -19.95 -0.61 23.42
C GLU A 479 -20.92 -0.55 22.21
N GLY A 480 -21.65 -1.65 21.96
CA GLY A 480 -22.57 -1.79 20.84
C GLY A 480 -21.92 -2.13 19.49
N PHE A 481 -20.62 -2.44 19.47
CA PHE A 481 -19.87 -2.97 18.32
C PHE A 481 -19.62 -4.47 18.46
N LYS A 482 -19.38 -5.13 17.34
CA LYS A 482 -18.82 -6.48 17.24
C LYS A 482 -17.32 -6.36 17.03
N LEU A 483 -16.51 -6.56 18.07
CA LEU A 483 -15.08 -6.29 18.09
C LEU A 483 -14.25 -7.53 17.72
N ASP A 484 -13.30 -7.39 16.80
CA ASP A 484 -12.26 -8.38 16.53
C ASP A 484 -11.12 -8.22 17.54
N ARG A 485 -11.16 -9.00 18.61
CA ARG A 485 -10.17 -8.94 19.70
C ARG A 485 -8.75 -9.28 19.23
N LYS A 486 -8.59 -10.24 18.34
CA LYS A 486 -7.26 -10.63 17.85
C LYS A 486 -6.61 -9.51 17.05
N MET A 487 -7.37 -8.88 16.16
CA MET A 487 -6.90 -7.73 15.40
C MET A 487 -6.60 -6.55 16.33
N LEU A 488 -7.48 -6.24 17.28
CA LEU A 488 -7.27 -5.17 18.26
C LEU A 488 -5.99 -5.37 19.06
N THR A 489 -5.71 -6.58 19.53
CA THR A 489 -4.49 -6.88 20.30
C THR A 489 -3.23 -6.53 19.51
N ILE A 490 -3.20 -6.80 18.19
CA ILE A 490 -2.07 -6.45 17.33
C ILE A 490 -1.96 -4.92 17.16
N LEU A 491 -3.09 -4.22 16.99
CA LEU A 491 -3.12 -2.75 16.88
C LEU A 491 -2.59 -2.07 18.14
N GLN A 492 -2.99 -2.58 19.31
CA GLN A 492 -2.59 -2.02 20.62
C GLN A 492 -1.13 -2.27 20.98
N ALA A 493 -0.54 -3.40 20.53
CA ALA A 493 0.86 -3.75 20.82
C ALA A 493 1.89 -2.90 20.04
N ASN A 494 1.46 -2.17 19.03
CA ASN A 494 2.30 -1.42 18.10
C ASN A 494 1.82 0.02 17.96
#